data_7abaea6659a8fcfa6fb2e90c003b204c
#
_entry.id   7abaea6659a8fcfa6fb2e90c003b204c
#
_cell.length_a   1.000
_cell.length_b   1.000
_cell.length_c   1.000
_cell.angle_alpha   90.00
_cell.angle_beta   90.00
_cell.angle_gamma   90.00
#
_symmetry.space_group_name_H-M   'P 1'
#
loop_
_entity.id
_entity.type
_entity.pdbx_description
1 polymer ?
#
loop_
_entity_poly.entity_id
_entity_poly.type
_entity_poly.pdbx_seq_one_letter_code
_entity_poly.pdbx_strand_id
1 'polypeptide(L)'
;QRQMCIRDSRTVGPKYGKLLGGIRQALTDINGTAAMNELRTNGVLKLDINGNNVELTEEDLLIETAQTEGYVSESDGETSVVLDTNLTPELIEEGFVREIISKIQTMRKEAGFEVMDKIVVYAHGNDKIQDVMKAHEDEIKSEVLADEMVLGETDGYVKEWNINKEAVTMGVKKL
;
A
#
# COMPACT_ATOMS: atom_id res chain seq x y z
N GLN A 1 -1.11 4.21 16.26
CA GLN A 1 -0.63 4.27 17.66
C GLN A 1 0.89 4.37 17.68
N ARG A 2 1.43 5.23 18.56
CA ARG A 2 2.87 5.29 18.79
C ARG A 2 3.23 4.28 19.85
N GLN A 3 4.17 3.41 19.55
CA GLN A 3 4.76 2.48 20.52
C GLN A 3 6.09 3.05 20.99
N MET A 4 6.35 2.91 22.29
CA MET A 4 7.60 3.33 22.89
C MET A 4 8.28 2.14 23.52
N CYS A 5 9.58 2.02 23.30
CA CYS A 5 10.41 1.05 23.99
C CYS A 5 11.75 1.69 24.42
N ILE A 6 12.48 1.02 25.27
CA ILE A 6 13.82 1.47 25.66
C ILE A 6 14.75 1.33 24.47
N ARG A 7 15.41 2.44 24.05
CA ARG A 7 16.36 2.45 22.93
C ARG A 7 17.58 1.57 23.22
N ASP A 8 18.21 1.76 24.38
CA ASP A 8 19.37 1.00 24.77
C ASP A 8 19.34 0.73 26.30
N SER A 9 19.43 -0.54 26.65
CA SER A 9 19.55 -0.96 28.05
C SER A 9 20.83 -0.46 28.73
N ARG A 10 21.85 -0.04 27.96
CA ARG A 10 23.12 0.50 28.45
C ARG A 10 22.97 1.92 29.00
N THR A 11 22.02 2.70 28.50
CA THR A 11 21.76 4.07 28.98
C THR A 11 20.82 4.06 30.20
N VAL A 12 19.79 3.26 30.15
CA VAL A 12 18.76 3.17 31.21
C VAL A 12 19.17 2.19 32.33
N GLY A 13 19.97 1.16 32.00
CA GLY A 13 20.42 0.13 32.92
C GLY A 13 21.19 0.64 34.15
N PRO A 14 22.20 1.51 34.00
CA PRO A 14 22.94 2.08 35.12
C PRO A 14 22.07 2.92 36.06
N LYS A 15 21.02 3.58 35.52
CA LYS A 15 20.10 4.43 36.29
C LYS A 15 19.03 3.60 37.00
N TYR A 16 18.45 2.60 36.31
CA TYR A 16 17.21 1.93 36.72
C TYR A 16 17.23 0.41 36.57
N GLY A 17 18.40 -0.23 36.64
CA GLY A 17 18.60 -1.66 36.31
C GLY A 17 17.61 -2.64 36.94
N LYS A 18 17.27 -2.46 38.21
CA LYS A 18 16.30 -3.32 38.92
C LYS A 18 14.84 -3.06 38.49
N LEU A 19 14.57 -1.89 37.86
CA LEU A 19 13.24 -1.47 37.45
C LEU A 19 13.01 -1.66 35.94
N LEU A 20 14.02 -2.10 35.15
CA LEU A 20 13.93 -2.26 33.71
C LEU A 20 12.73 -3.08 33.24
N GLY A 21 12.39 -4.16 33.96
CA GLY A 21 11.23 -4.97 33.63
C GLY A 21 9.93 -4.21 33.76
N GLY A 22 9.77 -3.46 34.86
CA GLY A 22 8.59 -2.60 35.10
C GLY A 22 8.51 -1.44 34.09
N ILE A 23 9.66 -0.84 33.76
CA ILE A 23 9.71 0.23 32.75
C ILE A 23 9.25 -0.27 31.38
N ARG A 24 9.73 -1.44 30.93
CA ARG A 24 9.31 -2.05 29.66
C ARG A 24 7.81 -2.32 29.63
N GLN A 25 7.25 -2.87 30.71
CA GLN A 25 5.83 -3.13 30.81
C GLN A 25 5.02 -1.82 30.73
N ALA A 26 5.40 -0.81 31.53
CA ALA A 26 4.75 0.48 31.53
C ALA A 26 4.78 1.18 30.17
N LEU A 27 5.90 1.10 29.43
CA LEU A 27 6.03 1.67 28.09
C LEU A 27 5.17 0.91 27.04
N THR A 28 4.91 -0.36 27.26
CA THR A 28 4.00 -1.15 26.39
C THR A 28 2.55 -0.74 26.61
N ASP A 29 2.16 -0.47 27.86
CA ASP A 29 0.78 -0.20 28.26
C ASP A 29 0.40 1.30 28.14
N ILE A 30 1.40 2.19 28.01
CA ILE A 30 1.18 3.63 27.98
C ILE A 30 0.47 4.10 26.72
N ASN A 31 -0.35 5.15 26.85
CA ASN A 31 -0.86 5.86 25.69
C ASN A 31 0.28 6.66 25.02
N GLY A 32 0.79 6.17 23.91
CA GLY A 32 1.94 6.75 23.19
C GLY A 32 1.74 8.20 22.76
N THR A 33 0.50 8.67 22.51
CA THR A 33 0.21 10.06 22.15
C THR A 33 0.33 10.97 23.38
N ALA A 34 -0.20 10.55 24.53
CA ALA A 34 -0.10 11.30 25.78
C ALA A 34 1.36 11.38 26.26
N ALA A 35 2.09 10.26 26.21
CA ALA A 35 3.50 10.18 26.56
C ALA A 35 4.37 11.08 25.66
N MET A 36 4.07 11.17 24.36
CA MET A 36 4.77 12.05 23.42
C MET A 36 4.53 13.53 23.71
N ASN A 37 3.30 13.89 24.09
CA ASN A 37 2.98 15.26 24.49
C ASN A 37 3.70 15.65 25.79
N GLU A 38 3.82 14.72 26.74
CA GLU A 38 4.56 14.93 27.99
C GLU A 38 6.06 15.13 27.70
N LEU A 39 6.67 14.28 26.88
CA LEU A 39 8.06 14.44 26.45
C LEU A 39 8.31 15.79 25.77
N ARG A 40 7.44 16.23 24.86
CA ARG A 40 7.56 17.52 24.17
C ARG A 40 7.42 18.71 25.10
N THR A 41 6.53 18.61 26.10
CA THR A 41 6.24 19.72 27.03
C THR A 41 7.26 19.82 28.14
N ASN A 42 7.66 18.68 28.71
CA ASN A 42 8.47 18.60 29.91
C ASN A 42 9.93 18.17 29.66
N GLY A 43 10.25 17.70 28.43
CA GLY A 43 11.57 17.13 28.10
C GLY A 43 11.80 15.73 28.67
N VAL A 44 10.93 15.24 29.51
CA VAL A 44 11.01 13.93 30.17
C VAL A 44 9.64 13.27 30.28
N LEU A 45 9.62 11.95 30.18
CA LEU A 45 8.47 11.11 30.47
C LEU A 45 8.61 10.58 31.91
N LYS A 46 7.61 10.81 32.74
CA LYS A 46 7.57 10.36 34.13
C LYS A 46 6.75 9.08 34.26
N LEU A 47 7.34 8.06 34.84
CA LEU A 47 6.70 6.78 35.11
C LEU A 47 6.80 6.46 36.59
N ASP A 48 5.73 6.01 37.22
CA ASP A 48 5.77 5.40 38.54
C ASP A 48 5.87 3.88 38.41
N ILE A 49 6.97 3.32 38.86
CA ILE A 49 7.21 1.88 38.81
C ILE A 49 7.35 1.37 40.26
N ASN A 50 6.27 0.80 40.75
CA ASN A 50 6.21 0.26 42.15
C ASN A 50 6.61 1.29 43.20
N GLY A 51 6.11 2.54 43.09
CA GLY A 51 6.41 3.62 44.01
C GLY A 51 7.76 4.31 43.79
N ASN A 52 8.47 3.97 42.73
CA ASN A 52 9.70 4.63 42.30
C ASN A 52 9.46 5.51 41.08
N ASN A 53 9.82 6.79 41.21
CA ASN A 53 9.74 7.75 40.13
C ASN A 53 10.86 7.52 39.12
N VAL A 54 10.53 7.26 37.90
CA VAL A 54 11.45 7.03 36.76
C VAL A 54 11.24 8.17 35.78
N GLU A 55 12.33 8.85 35.40
CA GLU A 55 12.32 9.89 34.36
C GLU A 55 13.13 9.44 33.17
N LEU A 56 12.47 9.35 32.00
CA LEU A 56 13.07 8.95 30.72
C LEU A 56 13.10 10.15 29.79
N THR A 57 14.25 10.38 29.15
CA THR A 57 14.41 11.39 28.09
C THR A 57 14.14 10.77 26.72
N GLU A 58 14.02 11.59 25.70
CA GLU A 58 13.88 11.13 24.31
C GLU A 58 15.05 10.24 23.85
N GLU A 59 16.25 10.48 24.39
CA GLU A 59 17.45 9.68 24.10
C GLU A 59 17.37 8.27 24.68
N ASP A 60 16.64 8.08 25.77
CA ASP A 60 16.43 6.77 26.43
C ASP A 60 15.39 5.92 25.72
N LEU A 61 14.58 6.53 24.82
CA LEU A 61 13.42 5.93 24.19
C LEU A 61 13.65 5.68 22.69
N LEU A 62 13.18 4.55 22.22
CA LEU A 62 12.92 4.29 20.80
C LEU A 62 11.41 4.48 20.58
N ILE A 63 11.06 5.46 19.75
CA ILE A 63 9.68 5.81 19.46
C ILE A 63 9.36 5.32 18.06
N GLU A 64 8.52 4.31 17.97
CA GLU A 64 8.08 3.74 16.71
C GLU A 64 6.60 4.07 16.48
N THR A 65 6.23 4.34 15.25
CA THR A 65 4.83 4.46 14.87
C THR A 65 4.33 3.06 14.52
N ALA A 66 3.54 2.45 15.40
CA ALA A 66 2.87 1.21 15.07
C ALA A 66 1.83 1.50 13.99
N GLN A 67 1.97 0.84 12.85
CA GLN A 67 0.97 0.89 11.80
C GLN A 67 -0.26 0.09 12.26
N THR A 68 -1.44 0.67 12.09
CA THR A 68 -2.70 -0.04 12.29
C THR A 68 -2.86 -1.02 11.13
N GLU A 69 -3.28 -2.24 11.41
CA GLU A 69 -3.59 -3.22 10.38
C GLU A 69 -4.56 -2.63 9.35
N GLY A 70 -4.26 -2.80 8.06
CA GLY A 70 -5.02 -2.21 6.96
C GLY A 70 -4.65 -0.77 6.60
N TYR A 71 -3.64 -0.16 7.26
CA TYR A 71 -3.17 1.18 6.95
C TYR A 71 -1.65 1.23 6.87
N VAL A 72 -1.13 2.00 5.93
CA VAL A 72 0.29 2.32 5.82
C VAL A 72 0.45 3.83 5.95
N SER A 73 1.41 4.28 6.76
CA SER A 73 1.66 5.70 6.96
C SER A 73 3.14 6.04 6.85
N GLU A 74 3.41 7.16 6.19
CA GLU A 74 4.73 7.77 6.10
C GLU A 74 4.64 9.22 6.58
N SER A 75 5.72 9.71 7.20
CA SER A 75 5.79 11.08 7.73
C SER A 75 7.20 11.63 7.57
N ASP A 76 7.30 12.90 7.16
CA ASP A 76 8.55 13.67 7.13
C ASP A 76 8.74 14.59 8.35
N GLY A 77 7.90 14.44 9.37
CA GLY A 77 7.93 15.22 10.61
C GLY A 77 6.91 16.35 10.64
N GLU A 78 6.60 16.99 9.53
CA GLU A 78 5.58 18.04 9.41
C GLU A 78 4.28 17.50 8.81
N THR A 79 4.41 16.67 7.77
CA THR A 79 3.29 16.09 7.03
C THR A 79 3.24 14.59 7.22
N SER A 80 2.06 14.05 7.46
CA SER A 80 1.83 12.59 7.52
C SER A 80 0.83 12.19 6.44
N VAL A 81 1.16 11.19 5.65
CA VAL A 81 0.27 10.57 4.66
C VAL A 81 -0.12 9.20 5.16
N VAL A 82 -1.41 8.92 5.16
CA VAL A 82 -1.97 7.63 5.55
C VAL A 82 -2.70 7.04 4.36
N LEU A 83 -2.34 5.82 3.97
CA LEU A 83 -2.97 5.05 2.92
C LEU A 83 -3.79 3.93 3.55
N ASP A 84 -5.07 3.85 3.21
CA ASP A 84 -5.92 2.69 3.50
C ASP A 84 -5.57 1.58 2.49
N THR A 85 -5.16 0.43 2.98
CA THR A 85 -4.77 -0.73 2.17
C THR A 85 -5.83 -1.84 2.18
N ASN A 86 -7.01 -1.57 2.74
CA ASN A 86 -8.13 -2.50 2.71
C ASN A 86 -8.76 -2.48 1.31
N LEU A 87 -8.51 -3.53 0.54
CA LEU A 87 -9.05 -3.67 -0.81
C LEU A 87 -10.43 -4.32 -0.76
N THR A 88 -11.45 -3.62 -1.28
CA THR A 88 -12.75 -4.22 -1.54
C THR A 88 -12.73 -4.99 -2.86
N PRO A 89 -13.68 -5.92 -3.10
CA PRO A 89 -13.80 -6.61 -4.39
C PRO A 89 -13.88 -5.64 -5.58
N GLU A 90 -14.62 -4.55 -5.42
CA GLU A 90 -14.79 -3.50 -6.44
C GLU A 90 -13.46 -2.81 -6.76
N LEU A 91 -12.66 -2.46 -5.75
CA LEU A 91 -11.33 -1.86 -5.94
C LEU A 91 -10.35 -2.82 -6.62
N ILE A 92 -10.46 -4.11 -6.30
CA ILE A 92 -9.65 -5.14 -6.97
C ILE A 92 -10.03 -5.23 -8.45
N GLU A 93 -11.32 -5.22 -8.77
CA GLU A 93 -11.84 -5.26 -10.13
C GLU A 93 -11.44 -4.02 -10.92
N GLU A 94 -11.58 -2.81 -10.33
CA GLU A 94 -11.08 -1.56 -10.91
C GLU A 94 -9.58 -1.63 -11.20
N GLY A 95 -8.79 -2.25 -10.31
CA GLY A 95 -7.37 -2.50 -10.50
C GLY A 95 -7.08 -3.38 -11.72
N PHE A 96 -7.88 -4.41 -11.96
CA PHE A 96 -7.78 -5.22 -13.18
C PHE A 96 -8.09 -4.40 -14.44
N VAL A 97 -9.17 -3.62 -14.44
CA VAL A 97 -9.58 -2.77 -15.57
C VAL A 97 -8.48 -1.79 -15.93
N ARG A 98 -7.93 -1.06 -14.96
CA ARG A 98 -6.84 -0.09 -15.18
C ARG A 98 -5.57 -0.76 -15.75
N GLU A 99 -5.24 -1.95 -15.25
CA GLU A 99 -4.06 -2.68 -15.74
C GLU A 99 -4.29 -3.18 -17.17
N ILE A 100 -5.48 -3.70 -17.51
CA ILE A 100 -5.87 -4.11 -18.87
C ILE A 100 -5.74 -2.92 -19.83
N ILE A 101 -6.31 -1.76 -19.49
CA ILE A 101 -6.21 -0.53 -20.29
C ILE A 101 -4.75 -0.16 -20.51
N SER A 102 -3.93 -0.16 -19.46
CA SER A 102 -2.49 0.13 -19.53
C SER A 102 -1.76 -0.81 -20.48
N LYS A 103 -2.05 -2.12 -20.45
CA LYS A 103 -1.44 -3.09 -21.36
C LYS A 103 -1.87 -2.88 -22.79
N ILE A 104 -3.15 -2.62 -23.06
CA ILE A 104 -3.64 -2.32 -24.41
C ILE A 104 -2.97 -1.06 -24.96
N GLN A 105 -2.86 0.01 -24.18
CA GLN A 105 -2.18 1.25 -24.59
C GLN A 105 -0.69 1.00 -24.87
N THR A 106 -0.04 0.15 -24.09
CA THR A 106 1.35 -0.28 -24.36
C THR A 106 1.44 -1.04 -25.67
N MET A 107 0.52 -1.98 -25.95
CA MET A 107 0.48 -2.74 -27.20
C MET A 107 0.22 -1.86 -28.41
N ARG A 108 -0.67 -0.86 -28.31
CA ARG A 108 -0.89 0.15 -29.36
C ARG A 108 0.41 0.85 -29.75
N LYS A 109 1.17 1.30 -28.73
CA LYS A 109 2.45 1.97 -28.92
C LYS A 109 3.49 1.04 -29.56
N GLU A 110 3.61 -0.20 -29.07
CA GLU A 110 4.56 -1.19 -29.59
C GLU A 110 4.21 -1.63 -31.02
N ALA A 111 2.92 -1.69 -31.36
CA ALA A 111 2.44 -1.98 -32.71
C ALA A 111 2.57 -0.79 -33.70
N GLY A 112 3.00 0.38 -33.19
CA GLY A 112 3.19 1.59 -34.01
C GLY A 112 1.88 2.27 -34.43
N PHE A 113 0.80 2.10 -33.67
CA PHE A 113 -0.47 2.75 -33.97
C PHE A 113 -0.45 4.24 -33.59
N GLU A 114 -1.15 5.05 -34.38
CA GLU A 114 -1.35 6.45 -34.07
C GLU A 114 -2.35 6.64 -32.92
N VAL A 115 -2.30 7.79 -32.25
CA VAL A 115 -3.16 8.08 -31.09
C VAL A 115 -4.64 7.93 -31.42
N MET A 116 -5.06 8.36 -32.61
CA MET A 116 -6.45 8.37 -33.04
C MET A 116 -6.88 7.09 -33.80
N ASP A 117 -6.00 6.13 -33.97
CA ASP A 117 -6.36 4.89 -34.67
C ASP A 117 -7.42 4.12 -33.88
N LYS A 118 -8.42 3.64 -34.58
CA LYS A 118 -9.43 2.71 -34.06
C LYS A 118 -8.88 1.29 -34.12
N ILE A 119 -9.20 0.52 -33.10
CA ILE A 119 -8.66 -0.86 -32.96
C ILE A 119 -9.76 -1.87 -32.65
N VAL A 120 -9.45 -3.12 -32.88
CA VAL A 120 -10.11 -4.28 -32.29
C VAL A 120 -9.19 -4.83 -31.21
N VAL A 121 -9.75 -5.11 -30.03
CA VAL A 121 -9.04 -5.73 -28.90
C VAL A 121 -9.43 -7.20 -28.83
N TYR A 122 -8.47 -8.07 -28.65
CA TYR A 122 -8.64 -9.50 -28.46
C TYR A 122 -8.10 -9.93 -27.10
N ALA A 123 -8.74 -10.94 -26.48
CA ALA A 123 -8.24 -11.57 -25.25
C ALA A 123 -8.56 -13.06 -25.23
N HIS A 124 -7.57 -13.88 -24.83
CA HIS A 124 -7.69 -15.33 -24.78
C HIS A 124 -6.89 -15.92 -23.62
N GLY A 125 -7.32 -17.10 -23.14
CA GLY A 125 -6.53 -17.94 -22.22
C GLY A 125 -6.73 -17.69 -20.74
N ASN A 126 -7.64 -16.75 -20.34
CA ASN A 126 -7.99 -16.53 -18.94
C ASN A 126 -9.45 -16.07 -18.79
N ASP A 127 -10.28 -16.91 -18.23
CA ASP A 127 -11.72 -16.66 -18.10
C ASP A 127 -12.00 -15.49 -17.16
N LYS A 128 -11.25 -15.36 -16.07
CA LYS A 128 -11.42 -14.25 -15.10
C LYS A 128 -11.14 -12.89 -15.74
N ILE A 129 -10.07 -12.79 -16.53
CA ILE A 129 -9.75 -11.55 -17.26
C ILE A 129 -10.83 -11.26 -18.31
N GLN A 130 -11.30 -12.28 -19.03
CA GLN A 130 -12.36 -12.12 -20.02
C GLN A 130 -13.69 -11.69 -19.37
N ASP A 131 -14.02 -12.20 -18.20
CA ASP A 131 -15.22 -11.79 -17.43
C ASP A 131 -15.13 -10.32 -17.00
N VAL A 132 -13.97 -9.87 -16.48
CA VAL A 132 -13.73 -8.46 -16.16
C VAL A 132 -13.82 -7.59 -17.41
N MET A 133 -13.19 -7.98 -18.50
CA MET A 133 -13.25 -7.24 -19.76
C MET A 133 -14.68 -7.11 -20.30
N LYS A 134 -15.47 -8.16 -20.18
CA LYS A 134 -16.88 -8.15 -20.58
C LYS A 134 -17.75 -7.28 -19.68
N ALA A 135 -17.51 -7.32 -18.37
CA ALA A 135 -18.26 -6.48 -17.40
C ALA A 135 -17.98 -4.98 -17.60
N HIS A 136 -16.77 -4.63 -18.04
CA HIS A 136 -16.32 -3.24 -18.23
C HIS A 136 -16.03 -2.92 -19.71
N GLU A 137 -16.74 -3.55 -20.64
CA GLU A 137 -16.49 -3.43 -22.07
C GLU A 137 -16.53 -2.00 -22.56
N ASP A 138 -17.58 -1.26 -22.22
CA ASP A 138 -17.78 0.12 -22.67
C ASP A 138 -16.68 1.08 -22.16
N GLU A 139 -16.28 0.91 -20.90
CA GLU A 139 -15.19 1.68 -20.29
C GLU A 139 -13.86 1.41 -20.98
N ILE A 140 -13.49 0.14 -21.13
CA ILE A 140 -12.24 -0.27 -21.77
C ILE A 140 -12.20 0.22 -23.21
N LYS A 141 -13.27 0.00 -23.98
CA LYS A 141 -13.37 0.43 -25.40
C LYS A 141 -13.21 1.93 -25.53
N SER A 142 -13.84 2.70 -24.67
CA SER A 142 -13.74 4.15 -24.66
C SER A 142 -12.32 4.66 -24.39
N GLU A 143 -11.65 4.09 -23.38
CA GLU A 143 -10.31 4.50 -22.96
C GLU A 143 -9.19 4.12 -23.95
N VAL A 144 -9.39 3.03 -24.69
CA VAL A 144 -8.38 2.57 -25.66
C VAL A 144 -8.73 2.83 -27.11
N LEU A 145 -9.83 3.53 -27.40
CA LEU A 145 -10.36 3.80 -28.73
C LEU A 145 -10.63 2.51 -29.53
N ALA A 146 -11.16 1.47 -28.87
CA ALA A 146 -11.57 0.26 -29.52
C ALA A 146 -13.01 0.34 -30.01
N ASP A 147 -13.25 -0.09 -31.25
CA ASP A 147 -14.61 -0.21 -31.80
C ASP A 147 -15.20 -1.58 -31.47
N GLU A 148 -14.35 -2.60 -31.32
CA GLU A 148 -14.77 -3.97 -31.02
C GLU A 148 -13.83 -4.65 -30.01
N MET A 149 -14.40 -5.56 -29.23
CA MET A 149 -13.67 -6.44 -28.32
C MET A 149 -14.10 -7.89 -28.54
N VAL A 150 -13.14 -8.76 -28.86
CA VAL A 150 -13.35 -10.18 -29.18
C VAL A 150 -12.69 -11.03 -28.11
N LEU A 151 -13.48 -11.82 -27.42
CA LEU A 151 -13.02 -12.71 -26.35
C LEU A 151 -12.96 -14.17 -26.83
N GLY A 152 -11.93 -14.89 -26.37
CA GLY A 152 -11.70 -16.29 -26.76
C GLY A 152 -10.77 -16.46 -27.96
N GLU A 153 -10.40 -15.39 -28.63
CA GLU A 153 -9.53 -15.40 -29.84
C GLU A 153 -8.41 -14.36 -29.70
N THR A 154 -7.41 -14.46 -30.60
CA THR A 154 -6.33 -13.47 -30.71
C THR A 154 -6.03 -13.19 -32.20
N ASP A 155 -5.82 -11.90 -32.51
CA ASP A 155 -5.39 -11.47 -33.87
C ASP A 155 -4.55 -10.17 -33.76
N GLY A 156 -3.88 -9.80 -34.82
CA GLY A 156 -3.07 -8.59 -34.93
C GLY A 156 -1.75 -8.66 -34.19
N TYR A 157 -1.40 -7.62 -33.45
CA TYR A 157 -0.24 -7.61 -32.58
C TYR A 157 -0.57 -8.32 -31.29
N VAL A 158 -0.02 -9.50 -31.06
CA VAL A 158 -0.35 -10.40 -29.93
C VAL A 158 0.79 -10.41 -28.91
N LYS A 159 0.43 -10.38 -27.64
CA LYS A 159 1.38 -10.44 -26.52
C LYS A 159 0.78 -11.12 -25.29
N GLU A 160 1.61 -11.91 -24.60
CA GLU A 160 1.26 -12.48 -23.30
C GLU A 160 1.54 -11.48 -22.16
N TRP A 161 0.61 -11.39 -21.24
CA TRP A 161 0.70 -10.53 -20.07
C TRP A 161 0.42 -11.30 -18.79
N ASN A 162 0.99 -10.85 -17.71
CA ASN A 162 0.59 -11.25 -16.35
C ASN A 162 -0.03 -10.04 -15.67
N ILE A 163 -1.33 -10.10 -15.45
CA ILE A 163 -2.14 -9.04 -14.84
C ILE A 163 -2.57 -9.50 -13.47
N ASN A 164 -1.99 -8.92 -12.40
CA ASN A 164 -2.29 -9.29 -11.02
C ASN A 164 -2.20 -10.81 -10.76
N LYS A 165 -1.15 -11.46 -11.29
CA LYS A 165 -0.89 -12.91 -11.22
C LYS A 165 -1.76 -13.78 -12.15
N GLU A 166 -2.60 -13.19 -12.96
CA GLU A 166 -3.41 -13.86 -13.97
C GLU A 166 -2.71 -13.74 -15.34
N ALA A 167 -2.37 -14.87 -15.93
CA ALA A 167 -1.76 -14.90 -17.26
C ALA A 167 -2.87 -14.80 -18.32
N VAL A 168 -2.69 -13.93 -19.31
CA VAL A 168 -3.63 -13.72 -20.42
C VAL A 168 -2.88 -13.39 -21.70
N THR A 169 -3.36 -13.88 -22.83
CA THR A 169 -2.88 -13.49 -24.15
C THR A 169 -3.82 -12.44 -24.74
N MET A 170 -3.28 -11.28 -25.08
CA MET A 170 -4.04 -10.17 -25.64
C MET A 170 -3.54 -9.83 -27.04
N GLY A 171 -4.44 -9.34 -27.89
CA GLY A 171 -4.14 -8.88 -29.23
C GLY A 171 -4.76 -7.52 -29.52
N VAL A 172 -4.09 -6.71 -30.35
CA VAL A 172 -4.63 -5.45 -30.85
C VAL A 172 -4.45 -5.39 -32.36
N LYS A 173 -5.49 -4.99 -33.08
CA LYS A 173 -5.49 -4.87 -34.53
C LYS A 173 -6.08 -3.53 -34.94
N LYS A 174 -5.39 -2.81 -35.78
CA LYS A 174 -5.89 -1.56 -36.38
C LYS A 174 -6.99 -1.88 -37.40
N LEU A 175 -8.06 -1.08 -37.36
CA LEU A 175 -9.16 -1.07 -38.34
C LEU A 175 -8.81 -0.32 -39.60
#